data_ec7f75d41dba7cf620314ed36b3ed1ee
#
_entry.id   ec7f75d41dba7cf620314ed36b3ed1ee
#
_cell.length_a   1.000
_cell.length_b   1.000
_cell.length_c   1.000
_cell.angle_alpha   90.00
_cell.angle_beta   90.00
_cell.angle_gamma   90.00
#
_symmetry.space_group_name_H-M   'P 1'
#
loop_
_entity.id
_entity.type
_entity.pdbx_description
1 polymer ?
#
loop_
_entity_poly.entity_id
_entity_poly.type
_entity_poly.pdbx_seq_one_letter_code
_entity_poly.pdbx_strand_id
1 'polypeptide(L)'
;MKALVLEKRGELAAVLREDGTYTTTKQPCSVGETVELNAEIVTLPRRRKTWVRTVVAAALALALLTGSYSFLADSAYAYVSLDAGETSVEVSVNRLGRVISARALNEGSEEIAQALTPELRGRRLEDALPEAMERIRPENTEDALIAGVSSGSEKCREELA
;
A
#
# COMPACT_ATOMS: atom_id res chain seq x y z
N MET A 1 45.20 6.90 32.73
CA MET A 1 44.54 8.19 32.54
C MET A 1 43.75 8.52 33.79
N LYS A 2 43.95 9.73 34.35
CA LYS A 2 43.20 10.12 35.54
C LYS A 2 41.84 10.70 35.17
N ALA A 3 40.83 10.37 35.97
CA ALA A 3 39.49 10.89 35.83
C ALA A 3 38.83 11.15 37.18
N LEU A 4 38.07 12.21 37.28
CA LEU A 4 37.33 12.60 38.47
C LEU A 4 35.94 11.99 38.45
N VAL A 5 35.54 11.33 39.52
CA VAL A 5 34.21 10.74 39.68
C VAL A 5 33.20 11.83 40.04
N LEU A 6 32.23 12.06 39.16
CA LEU A 6 31.20 13.09 39.34
C LEU A 6 29.94 12.55 40.02
N GLU A 7 29.45 11.39 39.56
CA GLU A 7 28.23 10.81 40.05
C GLU A 7 28.32 9.27 40.04
N LYS A 8 27.68 8.61 41.00
CA LYS A 8 27.58 7.15 41.06
C LYS A 8 26.13 6.71 41.12
N ARG A 9 25.76 5.80 40.19
CA ARG A 9 24.47 5.14 40.19
C ARG A 9 24.63 3.62 40.15
N GLY A 10 24.46 2.99 41.30
CA GLY A 10 24.66 1.56 41.44
C GLY A 10 26.12 1.16 41.17
N GLU A 11 26.34 0.28 40.20
CA GLU A 11 27.70 -0.16 39.80
C GLU A 11 28.36 0.75 38.76
N LEU A 12 27.66 1.76 38.25
CA LEU A 12 28.17 2.66 37.23
C LEU A 12 28.51 4.02 37.85
N ALA A 13 29.70 4.51 37.57
CA ALA A 13 30.15 5.84 37.96
C ALA A 13 30.40 6.67 36.70
N ALA A 14 29.86 7.89 36.68
CA ALA A 14 30.17 8.90 35.64
C ALA A 14 31.45 9.61 36.05
N VAL A 15 32.44 9.61 35.15
CA VAL A 15 33.74 10.21 35.38
C VAL A 15 34.09 11.21 34.32
N LEU A 16 34.71 12.30 34.74
CA LEU A 16 35.26 13.34 33.88
C LEU A 16 36.74 13.12 33.68
N ARG A 17 37.17 12.94 32.46
CA ARG A 17 38.59 12.76 32.09
C ARG A 17 39.32 14.09 31.98
N GLU A 18 40.64 14.05 32.02
CA GLU A 18 41.52 15.22 31.89
C GLU A 18 41.33 15.97 30.55
N ASP A 19 40.87 15.27 29.52
CA ASP A 19 40.55 15.82 28.19
C ASP A 19 39.19 16.53 28.12
N GLY A 20 38.47 16.65 29.25
CA GLY A 20 37.12 17.23 29.33
C GLY A 20 36.00 16.34 28.84
N THR A 21 36.28 15.10 28.50
CA THR A 21 35.23 14.17 28.07
C THR A 21 34.61 13.39 29.24
N TYR A 22 33.31 13.09 29.13
CA TYR A 22 32.59 12.27 30.11
C TYR A 22 32.56 10.82 29.66
N THR A 23 32.83 9.91 30.59
CA THR A 23 32.70 8.46 30.36
C THR A 23 32.11 7.79 31.58
N THR A 24 31.72 6.51 31.46
CA THR A 24 31.22 5.71 32.57
C THR A 24 32.15 4.54 32.84
N THR A 25 32.41 4.26 34.12
CA THR A 25 33.22 3.13 34.55
C THR A 25 32.44 2.25 35.54
N LYS A 26 32.81 0.96 35.62
CA LYS A 26 32.30 0.03 36.62
C LYS A 26 33.30 -0.18 37.78
N GLN A 27 34.38 0.58 37.80
CA GLN A 27 35.33 0.44 38.89
C GLN A 27 34.70 0.89 40.22
N PRO A 28 34.99 0.21 41.32
CA PRO A 28 34.58 0.66 42.64
C PRO A 28 35.28 1.97 42.98
N CYS A 29 34.50 3.03 43.03
CA CYS A 29 34.99 4.38 43.32
C CYS A 29 33.94 5.20 44.07
N SER A 30 34.36 6.23 44.79
CA SER A 30 33.51 7.19 45.49
C SER A 30 33.39 8.51 44.74
N VAL A 31 32.26 9.22 44.91
CA VAL A 31 32.06 10.52 44.30
C VAL A 31 33.10 11.49 44.82
N GLY A 32 33.74 12.24 43.92
CA GLY A 32 34.84 13.19 44.22
C GLY A 32 36.23 12.53 44.25
N GLU A 33 36.37 11.24 44.04
CA GLU A 33 37.64 10.55 43.98
C GLU A 33 38.25 10.66 42.57
N THR A 34 39.58 10.74 42.53
CA THR A 34 40.32 10.68 41.25
C THR A 34 40.79 9.24 41.02
N VAL A 35 40.24 8.59 40.00
CA VAL A 35 40.56 7.19 39.67
C VAL A 35 41.40 7.11 38.41
N GLU A 36 42.32 6.14 38.37
CA GLU A 36 43.03 5.81 37.15
C GLU A 36 42.18 4.83 36.33
N LEU A 37 41.71 5.29 35.17
CA LEU A 37 40.95 4.46 34.25
C LEU A 37 41.91 3.47 33.56
N ASN A 38 41.86 2.19 33.95
CA ASN A 38 42.39 1.10 33.15
C ASN A 38 41.43 0.93 31.93
N ALA A 39 41.98 0.55 30.81
CA ALA A 39 41.39 0.64 29.45
C ALA A 39 40.02 -0.04 29.16
N GLU A 40 39.25 -0.43 30.18
CA GLU A 40 37.88 -0.91 30.04
C GLU A 40 36.91 0.26 30.06
N ILE A 41 36.90 1.03 28.98
CA ILE A 41 35.85 2.03 28.70
C ILE A 41 34.61 1.26 28.37
N VAL A 42 33.71 1.06 29.31
CA VAL A 42 32.34 0.61 29.00
C VAL A 42 31.59 1.77 28.40
N THR A 43 31.80 2.01 27.12
CA THR A 43 30.87 2.83 26.34
C THR A 43 29.55 2.05 26.31
N LEU A 44 28.57 2.46 27.13
CA LEU A 44 27.23 1.95 27.02
C LEU A 44 26.78 2.20 25.56
N PRO A 45 26.47 1.14 24.80
CA PRO A 45 25.97 1.35 23.47
C PRO A 45 24.67 2.14 23.64
N ARG A 46 24.69 3.40 23.20
CA ARG A 46 23.48 4.23 23.10
C ARG A 46 22.59 3.48 22.13
N ARG A 47 21.75 2.61 22.68
CA ARG A 47 20.80 1.79 21.93
C ARG A 47 19.88 2.74 21.21
N ARG A 48 20.33 3.17 20.04
CA ARG A 48 19.58 4.06 19.17
C ARG A 48 18.26 3.36 18.90
N LYS A 49 17.15 4.03 19.13
CA LYS A 49 15.81 3.61 18.74
C LYS A 49 15.67 3.55 17.19
N THR A 50 16.74 3.17 16.51
CA THR A 50 16.80 3.02 15.05
C THR A 50 15.86 1.93 14.58
N TRP A 51 15.76 0.84 15.37
CA TRP A 51 14.84 -0.24 15.04
C TRP A 51 13.36 0.21 15.02
N VAL A 52 12.94 1.03 15.98
CA VAL A 52 11.58 1.57 16.00
C VAL A 52 11.33 2.46 14.77
N ARG A 53 12.32 3.29 14.39
CA ARG A 53 12.20 4.14 13.19
C ARG A 53 12.11 3.32 11.90
N THR A 54 12.89 2.24 11.77
CA THR A 54 12.83 1.34 10.61
C THR A 54 11.49 0.60 10.54
N VAL A 55 10.97 0.11 11.66
CA VAL A 55 9.66 -0.56 11.70
C VAL A 55 8.54 0.41 11.34
N VAL A 56 8.54 1.62 11.87
CA VAL A 56 7.56 2.65 11.54
C VAL A 56 7.63 3.05 10.05
N ALA A 57 8.84 3.23 9.52
CA ALA A 57 9.02 3.55 8.10
C ALA A 57 8.53 2.41 7.19
N ALA A 58 8.81 1.16 7.55
CA ALA A 58 8.33 0.00 6.80
C ALA A 58 6.79 -0.13 6.85
N ALA A 59 6.19 0.11 8.00
CA ALA A 59 4.73 0.09 8.16
C ALA A 59 4.05 1.19 7.34
N LEU A 60 4.61 2.41 7.33
CA LEU A 60 4.12 3.51 6.50
C LEU A 60 4.25 3.22 5.01
N ALA A 61 5.38 2.66 4.57
CA ALA A 61 5.58 2.26 3.18
C ALA A 61 4.57 1.19 2.76
N LEU A 62 4.32 0.18 3.60
CA LEU A 62 3.33 -0.85 3.32
C LEU A 62 1.90 -0.27 3.26
N ALA A 63 1.56 0.64 4.17
CA ALA A 63 0.25 1.31 4.17
C ALA A 63 0.04 2.17 2.91
N LEU A 64 1.07 2.88 2.46
CA LEU A 64 1.02 3.66 1.22
C LEU A 64 0.87 2.76 -0.01
N LEU A 65 1.60 1.65 -0.07
CA LEU A 65 1.50 0.69 -1.19
C LEU A 65 0.12 0.04 -1.25
N THR A 66 -0.42 -0.43 -0.12
CA THR A 66 -1.76 -1.03 -0.06
C THR A 66 -2.84 -0.01 -0.36
N GLY A 67 -2.76 1.20 0.19
CA GLY A 67 -3.71 2.28 -0.08
C GLY A 67 -3.72 2.70 -1.55
N SER A 68 -2.54 2.85 -2.17
CA SER A 68 -2.42 3.17 -3.59
C SER A 68 -2.98 2.06 -4.49
N TYR A 69 -2.70 0.81 -4.14
CA TYR A 69 -3.22 -0.34 -4.89
C TYR A 69 -4.76 -0.41 -4.81
N SER A 70 -5.34 -0.28 -3.61
CA SER A 70 -6.80 -0.27 -3.44
C SER A 70 -7.45 0.86 -4.23
N PHE A 71 -6.88 2.06 -4.20
CA PHE A 71 -7.38 3.18 -4.97
C PHE A 71 -7.37 2.92 -6.48
N LEU A 72 -6.29 2.34 -7.02
CA LEU A 72 -6.20 1.97 -8.43
C LEU A 72 -7.13 0.82 -8.82
N ALA A 73 -7.35 -0.13 -7.90
CA ALA A 73 -8.17 -1.31 -8.13
C ALA A 73 -9.67 -1.02 -8.10
N ASP A 74 -10.12 -0.12 -7.22
CA ASP A 74 -11.54 0.14 -6.98
C ASP A 74 -12.07 1.40 -7.72
N SER A 75 -11.18 2.24 -8.29
CA SER A 75 -11.60 3.43 -9.02
C SER A 75 -11.90 3.11 -10.49
N ALA A 76 -13.12 3.40 -10.93
CA ALA A 76 -13.50 3.29 -12.33
C ALA A 76 -12.70 4.31 -13.17
N TYR A 77 -12.10 3.83 -14.25
CA TYR A 77 -11.30 4.62 -15.19
C TYR A 77 -11.91 4.69 -16.57
N ALA A 78 -12.54 3.61 -17.00
CA ALA A 78 -13.24 3.53 -18.27
C ALA A 78 -14.54 2.74 -18.10
N TYR A 79 -15.45 2.95 -19.03
CA TYR A 79 -16.74 2.31 -19.10
C TYR A 79 -16.91 1.71 -20.49
N VAL A 80 -17.35 0.48 -20.56
CA VAL A 80 -17.65 -0.22 -21.80
C VAL A 80 -19.15 -0.52 -21.79
N SER A 81 -19.89 0.12 -22.71
CA SER A 81 -21.31 -0.17 -22.92
C SER A 81 -21.47 -1.31 -23.92
N LEU A 82 -22.32 -2.27 -23.57
CA LEU A 82 -22.67 -3.41 -24.38
C LEU A 82 -24.18 -3.35 -24.62
N ASP A 83 -24.57 -3.20 -25.87
CA ASP A 83 -25.96 -3.08 -26.26
C ASP A 83 -26.33 -4.25 -27.19
N ALA A 84 -27.35 -5.01 -26.82
CA ALA A 84 -27.88 -6.13 -27.59
C ALA A 84 -29.41 -6.12 -27.55
N GLY A 85 -30.05 -5.55 -28.57
CA GLY A 85 -31.50 -5.43 -28.64
C GLY A 85 -32.09 -4.63 -27.49
N GLU A 86 -32.84 -5.29 -26.62
CA GLU A 86 -33.46 -4.67 -25.44
C GLU A 86 -32.56 -4.68 -24.20
N THR A 87 -31.39 -5.30 -24.27
CA THR A 87 -30.45 -5.43 -23.14
C THR A 87 -29.28 -4.46 -23.33
N SER A 88 -29.10 -3.56 -22.34
CA SER A 88 -27.98 -2.61 -22.31
C SER A 88 -27.28 -2.65 -20.96
N VAL A 89 -26.00 -3.01 -20.96
CA VAL A 89 -25.18 -3.13 -19.76
C VAL A 89 -23.89 -2.35 -19.93
N GLU A 90 -23.51 -1.62 -18.89
CA GLU A 90 -22.24 -0.90 -18.79
C GLU A 90 -21.28 -1.64 -17.86
N VAL A 91 -20.11 -1.97 -18.36
CA VAL A 91 -19.03 -2.61 -17.59
C VAL A 91 -18.00 -1.55 -17.21
N SER A 92 -17.79 -1.37 -15.91
CA SER A 92 -16.78 -0.45 -15.36
C SER A 92 -15.44 -1.13 -15.24
N VAL A 93 -14.37 -0.46 -15.69
CA VAL A 93 -13.00 -0.99 -15.72
C VAL A 93 -12.07 -0.05 -14.96
N ASN A 94 -11.15 -0.60 -14.18
CA ASN A 94 -10.14 0.17 -13.48
C ASN A 94 -8.91 0.46 -14.36
N ARG A 95 -7.96 1.24 -13.83
CA ARG A 95 -6.70 1.57 -14.52
C ARG A 95 -5.79 0.37 -14.82
N LEU A 96 -6.06 -0.78 -14.20
CA LEU A 96 -5.32 -2.03 -14.43
C LEU A 96 -5.98 -2.90 -15.53
N GLY A 97 -7.01 -2.38 -16.22
CA GLY A 97 -7.77 -3.09 -17.23
C GLY A 97 -8.66 -4.21 -16.65
N ARG A 98 -9.01 -4.13 -15.36
CA ARG A 98 -9.83 -5.14 -14.69
C ARG A 98 -11.25 -4.63 -14.47
N VAL A 99 -12.21 -5.51 -14.64
CA VAL A 99 -13.63 -5.24 -14.39
C VAL A 99 -13.86 -5.00 -12.89
N ILE A 100 -14.59 -3.93 -12.57
CA ILE A 100 -15.03 -3.59 -11.21
C ILE A 100 -16.45 -4.05 -10.98
N SER A 101 -17.35 -3.67 -11.91
CA SER A 101 -18.79 -3.95 -11.81
C SER A 101 -19.45 -3.89 -13.19
N ALA A 102 -20.62 -4.48 -13.28
CA ALA A 102 -21.54 -4.32 -14.39
C ALA A 102 -22.79 -3.59 -13.90
N ARG A 103 -23.33 -2.66 -14.69
CA ARG A 103 -24.51 -1.86 -14.37
C ARG A 103 -25.50 -1.89 -15.55
N ALA A 104 -26.76 -2.04 -15.26
CA ALA A 104 -27.84 -1.90 -16.24
C ALA A 104 -27.98 -0.44 -16.71
N LEU A 105 -28.12 -0.24 -18.00
CA LEU A 105 -28.44 1.06 -18.59
C LEU A 105 -29.95 1.22 -18.87
N ASN A 106 -30.69 0.11 -18.87
CA ASN A 106 -32.16 0.11 -19.01
C ASN A 106 -32.82 -0.82 -17.99
N GLU A 107 -34.14 -0.66 -17.80
CA GLU A 107 -34.92 -1.39 -16.79
C GLU A 107 -34.97 -2.91 -17.03
N GLY A 108 -34.80 -3.39 -18.25
CA GLY A 108 -34.80 -4.84 -18.58
C GLY A 108 -33.47 -5.55 -18.31
N SER A 109 -32.40 -4.81 -18.03
CA SER A 109 -31.03 -5.36 -17.92
C SER A 109 -30.52 -5.53 -16.49
N GLU A 110 -31.35 -5.20 -15.47
CA GLU A 110 -30.89 -5.20 -14.09
C GLU A 110 -30.49 -6.59 -13.58
N GLU A 111 -31.29 -7.61 -13.88
CA GLU A 111 -31.01 -8.98 -13.47
C GLU A 111 -29.70 -9.50 -14.10
N ILE A 112 -29.49 -9.23 -15.37
CA ILE A 112 -28.28 -9.61 -16.11
C ILE A 112 -27.05 -8.88 -15.55
N ALA A 113 -27.15 -7.59 -15.31
CA ALA A 113 -26.03 -6.81 -14.75
C ALA A 113 -25.65 -7.26 -13.33
N GLN A 114 -26.64 -7.63 -12.51
CA GLN A 114 -26.40 -8.17 -11.17
C GLN A 114 -25.71 -9.54 -11.22
N ALA A 115 -26.10 -10.40 -12.17
CA ALA A 115 -25.47 -11.69 -12.36
C ALA A 115 -24.04 -11.57 -12.91
N LEU A 116 -23.81 -10.68 -13.86
CA LEU A 116 -22.49 -10.45 -14.48
C LEU A 116 -21.45 -9.88 -13.50
N THR A 117 -21.86 -9.03 -12.57
CA THR A 117 -20.91 -8.36 -11.65
C THR A 117 -20.02 -9.35 -10.86
N PRO A 118 -20.54 -10.39 -10.16
CA PRO A 118 -19.71 -11.34 -9.44
C PRO A 118 -18.88 -12.25 -10.38
N GLU A 119 -19.39 -12.54 -11.57
CA GLU A 119 -18.71 -13.40 -12.55
C GLU A 119 -17.50 -12.72 -13.19
N LEU A 120 -17.60 -11.41 -13.49
CA LEU A 120 -16.59 -10.65 -14.21
C LEU A 120 -15.62 -9.89 -13.32
N ARG A 121 -16.00 -9.61 -12.08
CA ARG A 121 -15.21 -8.75 -11.17
C ARG A 121 -13.79 -9.28 -10.97
N GLY A 122 -12.80 -8.38 -11.17
CA GLY A 122 -11.37 -8.66 -11.01
C GLY A 122 -10.72 -9.34 -12.22
N ARG A 123 -11.50 -9.81 -13.20
CA ARG A 123 -10.96 -10.35 -14.45
C ARG A 123 -10.50 -9.23 -15.38
N ARG A 124 -9.60 -9.55 -16.31
CA ARG A 124 -9.21 -8.58 -17.35
C ARG A 124 -10.39 -8.37 -18.30
N LEU A 125 -10.53 -7.14 -18.78
CA LEU A 125 -11.61 -6.79 -19.71
C LEU A 125 -11.59 -7.67 -20.96
N GLU A 126 -10.41 -7.91 -21.53
CA GLU A 126 -10.23 -8.75 -22.73
C GLU A 126 -10.74 -10.19 -22.56
N ASP A 127 -10.62 -10.74 -21.34
CA ASP A 127 -11.09 -12.08 -20.99
C ASP A 127 -12.56 -12.11 -20.59
N ALA A 128 -13.05 -11.01 -20.03
CA ALA A 128 -14.41 -10.85 -19.53
C ALA A 128 -15.41 -10.46 -20.62
N LEU A 129 -14.96 -9.72 -21.63
CA LEU A 129 -15.80 -9.17 -22.66
C LEU A 129 -16.54 -10.24 -23.50
N PRO A 130 -15.89 -11.32 -24.00
CA PRO A 130 -16.58 -12.36 -24.74
C PRO A 130 -17.70 -13.04 -23.95
N GLU A 131 -17.46 -13.28 -22.65
CA GLU A 131 -18.45 -13.91 -21.77
C GLU A 131 -19.63 -12.95 -21.48
N ALA A 132 -19.34 -11.66 -21.25
CA ALA A 132 -20.37 -10.64 -21.10
C ALA A 132 -21.23 -10.54 -22.36
N MET A 133 -20.60 -10.57 -23.55
CA MET A 133 -21.29 -10.53 -24.85
C MET A 133 -22.19 -11.76 -25.06
N GLU A 134 -21.71 -12.95 -24.69
CA GLU A 134 -22.48 -14.20 -24.80
C GLU A 134 -23.73 -14.17 -23.88
N ARG A 135 -23.57 -13.63 -22.67
CA ARG A 135 -24.66 -13.52 -21.69
C ARG A 135 -25.74 -12.52 -22.09
N ILE A 136 -25.34 -11.44 -22.77
CA ILE A 136 -26.25 -10.38 -23.19
C ILE A 136 -26.99 -10.74 -24.49
N ARG A 137 -26.42 -11.65 -25.31
CA ARG A 137 -26.98 -12.05 -26.59
C ARG A 137 -28.34 -12.74 -26.40
N PRO A 138 -29.42 -12.19 -26.96
CA PRO A 138 -30.72 -12.85 -26.93
C PRO A 138 -30.67 -14.13 -27.75
N GLU A 139 -31.36 -15.20 -27.26
CA GLU A 139 -31.31 -16.56 -27.84
C GLU A 139 -31.84 -16.65 -29.31
N ASN A 140 -32.55 -15.63 -29.79
CA ASN A 140 -33.30 -15.69 -31.06
C ASN A 140 -33.08 -14.48 -32.00
N THR A 141 -32.06 -13.68 -31.86
CA THR A 141 -31.97 -12.46 -32.63
C THR A 141 -30.62 -12.32 -33.37
N GLU A 142 -30.67 -12.05 -34.69
CA GLU A 142 -29.54 -11.59 -35.51
C GLU A 142 -29.17 -10.12 -35.18
N ASP A 143 -29.59 -9.61 -34.02
CA ASP A 143 -29.34 -8.21 -33.64
C ASP A 143 -27.85 -7.98 -33.40
N ALA A 144 -27.39 -6.90 -34.03
CA ALA A 144 -26.02 -6.47 -33.95
C ALA A 144 -25.67 -6.11 -32.48
N LEU A 145 -24.63 -6.70 -31.96
CA LEU A 145 -24.07 -6.30 -30.68
C LEU A 145 -23.22 -5.03 -30.91
N ILE A 146 -23.56 -3.97 -30.21
CA ILE A 146 -22.83 -2.72 -30.26
C ILE A 146 -22.03 -2.57 -28.98
N ALA A 147 -20.71 -2.43 -29.10
CA ALA A 147 -19.83 -2.12 -27.98
C ALA A 147 -19.32 -0.68 -28.11
N GLY A 148 -19.57 0.13 -27.10
CA GLY A 148 -19.09 1.49 -27.01
C GLY A 148 -18.08 1.65 -25.86
N VAL A 149 -16.99 2.37 -26.09
CA VAL A 149 -16.02 2.67 -25.03
C VAL A 149 -16.10 4.14 -24.67
N SER A 150 -16.34 4.43 -23.40
CA SER A 150 -16.31 5.77 -22.84
C SER A 150 -15.26 5.87 -21.73
N SER A 151 -14.38 6.85 -21.85
CA SER A 151 -13.34 7.13 -20.85
C SER A 151 -13.24 8.63 -20.60
N GLY A 152 -12.92 9.01 -19.38
CA GLY A 152 -12.59 10.38 -19.01
C GLY A 152 -11.24 10.87 -19.58
N SER A 153 -10.46 9.98 -20.21
CA SER A 153 -9.16 10.29 -20.82
C SER A 153 -9.14 9.86 -22.29
N GLU A 154 -8.70 10.75 -23.16
CA GLU A 154 -8.56 10.51 -24.59
C GLU A 154 -7.60 9.36 -24.92
N LYS A 155 -6.51 9.23 -24.15
CA LYS A 155 -5.55 8.12 -24.24
C LYS A 155 -6.15 6.75 -23.97
N CYS A 156 -7.07 6.64 -23.00
CA CYS A 156 -7.71 5.38 -22.66
C CYS A 156 -8.71 4.92 -23.72
N ARG A 157 -9.29 5.87 -24.44
CA ARG A 157 -10.21 5.58 -25.55
C ARG A 157 -9.49 4.97 -26.74
N GLU A 158 -8.25 5.39 -27.00
CA GLU A 158 -7.41 4.83 -28.07
C GLU A 158 -6.85 3.43 -27.74
N GLU A 159 -6.57 3.14 -26.45
CA GLU A 159 -6.04 1.84 -26.01
C GLU A 159 -7.11 0.73 -25.95
N LEU A 160 -8.40 1.11 -25.83
CA LEU A 160 -9.52 0.16 -25.65
C LEU A 160 -10.39 0.02 -26.90
N ALA A 161 -10.17 0.82 -27.94
CA ALA A 161 -10.87 0.74 -29.22
C ALA A 161 -10.12 -0.14 -30.20
#